data_1755ecf071dbb09f3d631cf224c165db
#
_entry.id   1755ecf071dbb09f3d631cf224c165db
#
_cell.length_a   1.000
_cell.length_b   1.000
_cell.length_c   1.000
_cell.angle_alpha   90.00
_cell.angle_beta   90.00
_cell.angle_gamma   90.00
#
_symmetry.space_group_name_H-M   'P 1'
#
loop_
_entity.id
_entity.type
_entity.pdbx_description
1 polymer ?
#
loop_
_entity_poly.entity_id
_entity_poly.type
_entity_poly.pdbx_seq_one_letter_code
_entity_poly.pdbx_strand_id
1 'polypeptide(L)'
;KSMTVFENVLVAKHMRAKQNVFSAIFRANAKEEARMREETMALLQEQGLEQYKDEIATSLPYGLQRRLEIARALATEPKLLLLDEPAAGMNPQETQELAEYIKEIRDRHHLTVFLIEHHMDLVMKISDYIYVIDFGSEIARGVPKEVQQNKRVIEAYLGVTEDA
;
A
#
# COMPACT_ATOMS: atom_id res chain seq x y z
N LYS A 1 -8.47 -7.06 -16.35
CA LYS A 1 -8.20 -8.38 -15.69
C LYS A 1 -7.22 -9.27 -16.47
N SER A 2 -6.89 -8.92 -17.71
CA SER A 2 -5.98 -9.68 -18.59
C SER A 2 -4.60 -9.06 -18.75
N MET A 3 -4.26 -8.05 -17.93
CA MET A 3 -2.97 -7.35 -18.03
C MET A 3 -1.90 -8.09 -17.25
N THR A 4 -0.68 -8.07 -17.78
CA THR A 4 0.48 -8.58 -17.08
C THR A 4 0.85 -7.72 -15.87
N VAL A 5 1.71 -8.22 -14.99
CA VAL A 5 2.27 -7.47 -13.85
C VAL A 5 2.93 -6.17 -14.34
N PHE A 6 3.74 -6.25 -15.40
CA PHE A 6 4.40 -5.10 -16.01
C PHE A 6 3.40 -4.07 -16.52
N GLU A 7 2.40 -4.50 -17.30
CA GLU A 7 1.39 -3.62 -17.87
C GLU A 7 0.57 -2.91 -16.78
N ASN A 8 0.25 -3.59 -15.68
CA ASN A 8 -0.46 -3.00 -14.55
C ASN A 8 0.27 -1.79 -13.96
N VAL A 9 1.59 -1.88 -13.79
CA VAL A 9 2.41 -0.79 -13.24
C VAL A 9 2.63 0.30 -14.29
N LEU A 10 2.89 -0.10 -15.54
CA LEU A 10 3.11 0.85 -16.65
C LEU A 10 1.89 1.75 -16.89
N VAL A 11 0.69 1.18 -16.86
CA VAL A 11 -0.56 1.97 -17.02
C VAL A 11 -0.71 3.02 -15.90
N ALA A 12 -0.33 2.69 -14.67
CA ALA A 12 -0.36 3.64 -13.57
C ALA A 12 0.63 4.81 -13.79
N LYS A 13 1.79 4.53 -14.37
CA LYS A 13 2.75 5.58 -14.77
C LYS A 13 2.20 6.53 -15.83
N HIS A 14 1.41 6.03 -16.79
CA HIS A 14 0.79 6.87 -17.82
C HIS A 14 -0.15 7.94 -17.27
N MET A 15 -0.71 7.76 -16.07
CA MET A 15 -1.54 8.78 -15.42
C MET A 15 -0.78 10.07 -15.12
N ARG A 16 0.56 10.02 -15.07
CA ARG A 16 1.42 11.19 -14.85
C ARG A 16 2.08 11.72 -16.14
N ALA A 17 1.95 10.99 -17.24
CA ALA A 17 2.52 11.43 -18.52
C ALA A 17 1.89 12.77 -18.93
N LYS A 18 2.74 13.80 -19.08
CA LYS A 18 2.33 15.12 -19.58
C LYS A 18 2.18 15.04 -21.10
N GLN A 19 1.14 14.38 -21.56
CA GLN A 19 0.86 14.30 -23.00
C GLN A 19 0.15 15.56 -23.44
N ASN A 20 0.86 16.43 -24.18
CA ASN A 20 0.27 17.47 -24.99
C ASN A 20 0.03 16.92 -26.40
N VAL A 21 -1.08 17.33 -27.03
CA VAL A 21 -1.46 16.95 -28.40
C VAL A 21 -0.30 17.18 -29.40
N PHE A 22 0.55 18.17 -29.16
CA PHE A 22 1.76 18.46 -29.94
C PHE A 22 2.88 17.42 -29.76
N SER A 23 3.03 16.81 -28.55
CA SER A 23 4.07 15.80 -28.30
C SER A 23 3.71 14.45 -28.93
N ALA A 24 2.43 14.18 -29.18
CA ALA A 24 1.96 12.99 -29.87
C ALA A 24 2.36 12.99 -31.36
N ILE A 25 2.53 14.16 -31.99
CA ILE A 25 2.86 14.33 -33.41
C ILE A 25 4.37 14.21 -33.66
N PHE A 26 5.21 14.59 -32.71
CA PHE A 26 6.68 14.60 -32.85
C PHE A 26 7.35 13.59 -31.93
N ARG A 27 7.60 12.37 -32.36
CA ARG A 27 8.51 11.33 -31.78
C ARG A 27 9.09 11.55 -30.34
N ALA A 28 8.71 12.62 -29.64
CA ALA A 28 9.02 12.87 -28.24
C ALA A 28 8.44 11.76 -27.34
N ASN A 29 7.38 11.11 -27.81
CA ASN A 29 6.68 10.02 -27.14
C ASN A 29 7.55 8.75 -26.95
N ALA A 30 8.48 8.47 -27.87
CA ALA A 30 9.30 7.25 -27.78
C ALA A 30 10.33 7.31 -26.64
N LYS A 31 10.91 8.49 -26.35
CA LYS A 31 11.84 8.65 -25.22
C LYS A 31 11.12 8.60 -23.89
N GLU A 32 9.94 9.20 -23.80
CA GLU A 32 9.12 9.17 -22.58
C GLU A 32 8.61 7.75 -22.30
N GLU A 33 8.14 7.05 -23.32
CA GLU A 33 7.73 5.64 -23.23
C GLU A 33 8.90 4.75 -22.76
N ALA A 34 10.08 4.90 -23.33
CA ALA A 34 11.28 4.16 -22.93
C ALA A 34 11.62 4.43 -21.46
N ARG A 35 11.59 5.69 -21.03
CA ARG A 35 11.81 6.06 -19.62
C ARG A 35 10.77 5.42 -18.69
N MET A 36 9.48 5.52 -19.03
CA MET A 36 8.41 4.91 -18.22
C MET A 36 8.59 3.40 -18.08
N ARG A 37 9.06 2.71 -19.14
CA ARG A 37 9.36 1.28 -19.12
C ARG A 37 10.53 0.96 -18.20
N GLU A 38 11.62 1.74 -18.26
CA GLU A 38 12.77 1.59 -17.37
C GLU A 38 12.38 1.81 -15.90
N GLU A 39 11.63 2.89 -15.61
CA GLU A 39 11.15 3.19 -14.26
C GLU A 39 10.16 2.12 -13.75
N THR A 40 9.34 1.56 -14.64
CA THR A 40 8.44 0.44 -14.31
C THR A 40 9.26 -0.79 -13.92
N MET A 41 10.30 -1.13 -14.68
CA MET A 41 11.17 -2.25 -14.36
C MET A 41 11.91 -2.04 -13.03
N ALA A 42 12.46 -0.84 -12.81
CA ALA A 42 13.11 -0.51 -11.54
C ALA A 42 12.16 -0.65 -10.34
N LEU A 43 10.91 -0.21 -10.49
CA LEU A 43 9.90 -0.36 -9.45
C LEU A 43 9.52 -1.83 -9.23
N LEU A 44 9.39 -2.64 -10.28
CA LEU A 44 9.14 -4.07 -10.15
C LEU A 44 10.30 -4.80 -9.46
N GLN A 45 11.55 -4.44 -9.77
CA GLN A 45 12.74 -4.96 -9.08
C GLN A 45 12.71 -4.61 -7.60
N GLU A 46 12.47 -3.36 -7.28
CA GLU A 46 12.35 -2.89 -5.90
C GLU A 46 11.29 -3.66 -5.11
N GLN A 47 10.16 -3.98 -5.76
CA GLN A 47 9.04 -4.69 -5.14
C GLN A 47 9.19 -6.22 -5.17
N GLY A 48 10.28 -6.75 -5.73
CA GLY A 48 10.51 -8.20 -5.87
C GLY A 48 9.55 -8.88 -6.85
N LEU A 49 9.02 -8.12 -7.81
CA LEU A 49 8.04 -8.57 -8.80
C LEU A 49 8.64 -8.77 -10.21
N GLU A 50 9.92 -8.49 -10.41
CA GLU A 50 10.57 -8.53 -11.72
C GLU A 50 10.41 -9.88 -12.43
N GLN A 51 10.61 -10.98 -11.69
CA GLN A 51 10.51 -12.34 -12.23
C GLN A 51 9.10 -12.70 -12.73
N TYR A 52 8.08 -11.99 -12.26
CA TYR A 52 6.67 -12.19 -12.60
C TYR A 52 6.15 -11.19 -13.63
N LYS A 53 7.00 -10.33 -14.20
CA LYS A 53 6.61 -9.20 -15.05
C LYS A 53 5.68 -9.56 -16.20
N ASP A 54 5.88 -10.73 -16.78
CA ASP A 54 5.13 -11.23 -17.96
C ASP A 54 3.93 -12.10 -17.55
N GLU A 55 3.75 -12.40 -16.27
CA GLU A 55 2.61 -13.16 -15.78
C GLU A 55 1.35 -12.28 -15.70
N ILE A 56 0.19 -12.92 -15.85
CA ILE A 56 -1.11 -12.26 -15.65
C ILE A 56 -1.25 -11.91 -14.16
N ALA A 57 -1.58 -10.65 -13.85
CA ALA A 57 -1.64 -10.15 -12.48
C ALA A 57 -2.55 -10.99 -11.55
N THR A 58 -3.63 -11.56 -12.09
CA THR A 58 -4.57 -12.39 -11.32
C THR A 58 -4.09 -13.82 -11.08
N SER A 59 -3.02 -14.27 -11.72
CA SER A 59 -2.41 -15.59 -11.47
C SER A 59 -1.43 -15.60 -10.31
N LEU A 60 -1.03 -14.41 -9.83
CA LEU A 60 -0.09 -14.30 -8.73
C LEU A 60 -0.69 -14.83 -7.42
N PRO A 61 0.14 -15.40 -6.51
CA PRO A 61 -0.22 -15.61 -5.12
C PRO A 61 -0.71 -14.31 -4.46
N TYR A 62 -1.61 -14.42 -3.49
CA TYR A 62 -2.29 -13.28 -2.88
C TYR A 62 -1.33 -12.20 -2.35
N GLY A 63 -0.28 -12.59 -1.62
CA GLY A 63 0.72 -11.65 -1.11
C GLY A 63 1.45 -10.86 -2.21
N LEU A 64 1.71 -11.49 -3.37
CA LEU A 64 2.31 -10.82 -4.52
C LEU A 64 1.29 -9.91 -5.24
N GLN A 65 0.00 -10.26 -5.23
CA GLN A 65 -1.06 -9.37 -5.73
C GLN A 65 -1.11 -8.08 -4.90
N ARG A 66 -1.00 -8.17 -3.57
CA ARG A 66 -0.94 -7.00 -2.68
C ARG A 66 0.29 -6.12 -2.93
N ARG A 67 1.46 -6.74 -3.13
CA ARG A 67 2.68 -6.01 -3.53
C ARG A 67 2.49 -5.30 -4.87
N LEU A 68 1.82 -5.94 -5.83
CA LEU A 68 1.51 -5.33 -7.13
C LEU A 68 0.54 -4.14 -6.99
N GLU A 69 -0.48 -4.24 -6.15
CA GLU A 69 -1.40 -3.12 -5.86
C GLU A 69 -0.64 -1.91 -5.32
N ILE A 70 0.27 -2.14 -4.37
CA ILE A 70 1.12 -1.08 -3.81
C ILE A 70 2.09 -0.54 -4.88
N ALA A 71 2.73 -1.42 -5.68
CA ALA A 71 3.60 -1.00 -6.78
C ALA A 71 2.86 -0.08 -7.79
N ARG A 72 1.60 -0.40 -8.11
CA ARG A 72 0.76 0.45 -8.95
C ARG A 72 0.51 1.83 -8.32
N ALA A 73 0.25 1.87 -7.02
CA ALA A 73 0.08 3.14 -6.31
C ALA A 73 1.40 3.94 -6.31
N LEU A 74 2.54 3.30 -6.02
CA LEU A 74 3.87 3.93 -6.05
C LEU A 74 4.25 4.46 -7.43
N ALA A 75 3.83 3.79 -8.50
CA ALA A 75 4.07 4.23 -9.88
C ALA A 75 3.49 5.62 -10.17
N THR A 76 2.48 6.07 -9.42
CA THR A 76 1.93 7.42 -9.51
C THR A 76 2.74 8.46 -8.72
N GLU A 77 3.85 8.07 -8.06
CA GLU A 77 4.70 8.90 -7.21
C GLU A 77 3.88 9.72 -6.21
N PRO A 78 3.07 9.07 -5.36
CA PRO A 78 2.20 9.76 -4.43
C PRO A 78 3.01 10.41 -3.29
N LYS A 79 2.43 11.40 -2.62
CA LYS A 79 2.89 11.90 -1.32
C LYS A 79 2.13 11.25 -0.16
N LEU A 80 0.92 10.78 -0.44
CA LEU A 80 0.03 10.11 0.50
C LEU A 80 -0.40 8.78 -0.12
N LEU A 81 -0.15 7.70 0.60
CA LEU A 81 -0.60 6.35 0.27
C LEU A 81 -1.78 5.98 1.19
N LEU A 82 -2.91 5.62 0.60
CA LEU A 82 -4.10 5.17 1.31
C LEU A 82 -4.18 3.64 1.20
N LEU A 83 -4.22 2.96 2.32
CA LEU A 83 -4.35 1.51 2.42
C LEU A 83 -5.60 1.16 3.23
N ASP A 84 -6.50 0.42 2.61
CA ASP A 84 -7.73 -0.04 3.23
C ASP A 84 -7.66 -1.56 3.42
N GLU A 85 -7.61 -1.99 4.66
CA GLU A 85 -7.49 -3.38 5.12
C GLU A 85 -6.44 -4.20 4.32
N PRO A 86 -5.19 -3.73 4.19
CA PRO A 86 -4.21 -4.41 3.36
C PRO A 86 -3.84 -5.82 3.86
N ALA A 87 -4.04 -6.12 5.14
CA ALA A 87 -3.77 -7.43 5.74
C ALA A 87 -4.98 -8.39 5.72
N ALA A 88 -6.10 -8.00 5.10
CA ALA A 88 -7.28 -8.86 5.05
C ALA A 88 -6.96 -10.23 4.42
N GLY A 89 -7.28 -11.32 5.14
CA GLY A 89 -7.05 -12.69 4.68
C GLY A 89 -5.61 -13.20 4.79
N MET A 90 -4.71 -12.44 5.41
CA MET A 90 -3.34 -12.84 5.68
C MET A 90 -3.21 -13.60 7.00
N ASN A 91 -2.27 -14.54 7.06
CA ASN A 91 -1.88 -15.16 8.32
C ASN A 91 -0.97 -14.22 9.14
N PRO A 92 -0.71 -14.50 10.44
CA PRO A 92 0.08 -13.61 11.30
C PRO A 92 1.50 -13.32 10.77
N GLN A 93 2.14 -14.30 10.13
CA GLN A 93 3.47 -14.11 9.56
C GLN A 93 3.43 -13.18 8.34
N GLU A 94 2.49 -13.40 7.43
CA GLU A 94 2.28 -12.54 6.25
C GLU A 94 1.93 -11.11 6.66
N THR A 95 1.11 -10.95 7.71
CA THR A 95 0.78 -9.62 8.28
C THR A 95 2.02 -8.92 8.81
N GLN A 96 2.93 -9.66 9.46
CA GLN A 96 4.18 -9.10 9.95
C GLN A 96 5.13 -8.69 8.81
N GLU A 97 5.24 -9.51 7.78
CA GLU A 97 6.02 -9.21 6.58
C GLU A 97 5.46 -7.98 5.85
N LEU A 98 4.12 -7.87 5.77
CA LEU A 98 3.45 -6.68 5.22
C LEU A 98 3.76 -5.42 6.05
N ALA A 99 3.78 -5.52 7.39
CA ALA A 99 4.12 -4.41 8.26
C ALA A 99 5.52 -3.84 7.98
N GLU A 100 6.51 -4.74 7.89
CA GLU A 100 7.89 -4.33 7.57
C GLU A 100 7.97 -3.73 6.16
N TYR A 101 7.28 -4.33 5.20
CA TYR A 101 7.22 -3.83 3.83
C TYR A 101 6.61 -2.42 3.74
N ILE A 102 5.49 -2.17 4.44
CA ILE A 102 4.87 -0.82 4.47
C ILE A 102 5.83 0.21 5.06
N LYS A 103 6.55 -0.11 6.14
CA LYS A 103 7.57 0.77 6.70
C LYS A 103 8.68 1.06 5.71
N GLU A 104 9.20 0.03 5.06
CA GLU A 104 10.28 0.16 4.09
C GLU A 104 9.90 1.10 2.94
N ILE A 105 8.73 0.90 2.32
CA ILE A 105 8.27 1.77 1.23
C ILE A 105 7.98 3.19 1.71
N ARG A 106 7.39 3.36 2.90
CA ARG A 106 7.16 4.69 3.50
C ARG A 106 8.45 5.48 3.62
N ASP A 107 9.48 4.85 4.18
CA ASP A 107 10.75 5.52 4.46
C ASP A 107 11.53 5.76 3.16
N ARG A 108 11.56 4.79 2.24
CA ARG A 108 12.26 4.87 0.95
C ARG A 108 11.67 5.94 0.03
N HIS A 109 10.35 6.02 -0.04
CA HIS A 109 9.64 6.97 -0.91
C HIS A 109 9.20 8.25 -0.18
N HIS A 110 9.56 8.41 1.10
CA HIS A 110 9.18 9.56 1.93
C HIS A 110 7.66 9.81 1.94
N LEU A 111 6.89 8.74 2.13
CA LEU A 111 5.43 8.78 2.07
C LEU A 111 4.81 9.13 3.42
N THR A 112 3.68 9.81 3.36
CA THR A 112 2.67 9.71 4.40
C THR A 112 1.77 8.51 4.09
N VAL A 113 1.57 7.61 5.05
CA VAL A 113 0.68 6.47 4.90
C VAL A 113 -0.55 6.68 5.78
N PHE A 114 -1.73 6.56 5.20
CA PHE A 114 -2.99 6.50 5.93
C PHE A 114 -3.55 5.09 5.80
N LEU A 115 -3.66 4.40 6.94
CA LEU A 115 -4.03 2.99 7.00
C LEU A 115 -5.36 2.83 7.73
N ILE A 116 -6.29 2.09 7.14
CA ILE A 116 -7.48 1.58 7.81
C ILE A 116 -7.25 0.10 8.06
N GLU A 117 -7.30 -0.31 9.31
CA GLU A 117 -7.04 -1.70 9.73
C GLU A 117 -7.71 -2.04 11.07
N HIS A 118 -8.01 -3.31 11.24
CA HIS A 118 -8.53 -3.87 12.48
C HIS A 118 -7.56 -4.86 13.14
N HIS A 119 -6.45 -5.20 12.50
CA HIS A 119 -5.37 -6.02 13.06
C HIS A 119 -4.49 -5.16 13.96
N MET A 120 -4.78 -5.19 15.29
CA MET A 120 -4.11 -4.33 16.28
C MET A 120 -2.59 -4.45 16.26
N ASP A 121 -2.06 -5.68 16.10
CA ASP A 121 -0.60 -5.92 16.05
C ASP A 121 0.05 -5.16 14.90
N LEU A 122 -0.57 -5.16 13.72
CA LEU A 122 -0.10 -4.40 12.57
C LEU A 122 -0.14 -2.89 12.87
N VAL A 123 -1.30 -2.40 13.30
CA VAL A 123 -1.52 -0.97 13.56
C VAL A 123 -0.53 -0.44 14.60
N MET A 124 -0.40 -1.12 15.74
CA MET A 124 0.51 -0.72 16.82
C MET A 124 1.98 -0.73 16.40
N LYS A 125 2.34 -1.60 15.45
CA LYS A 125 3.73 -1.76 14.98
C LYS A 125 4.18 -0.67 14.03
N ILE A 126 3.27 -0.16 13.15
CA ILE A 126 3.68 0.71 12.04
C ILE A 126 3.16 2.14 12.13
N SER A 127 2.18 2.42 12.99
CA SER A 127 1.56 3.73 13.07
C SER A 127 2.33 4.66 14.02
N ASP A 128 2.48 5.91 13.61
CA ASP A 128 2.99 6.98 14.46
C ASP A 128 1.87 7.61 15.31
N TYR A 129 0.64 7.60 14.75
CA TYR A 129 -0.57 8.14 15.40
C TYR A 129 -1.80 7.33 14.98
N ILE A 130 -2.72 7.08 15.91
CA ILE A 130 -3.88 6.22 15.72
C ILE A 130 -5.16 6.98 16.08
N TYR A 131 -6.18 6.83 15.24
CA TYR A 131 -7.56 7.18 15.54
C TYR A 131 -8.35 5.87 15.68
N VAL A 132 -9.03 5.67 16.81
CA VAL A 132 -9.86 4.48 17.05
C VAL A 132 -11.31 4.85 16.89
N ILE A 133 -11.97 4.12 15.99
CA ILE A 133 -13.38 4.33 15.65
C ILE A 133 -14.17 3.08 16.04
N ASP A 134 -15.25 3.27 16.75
CA ASP A 134 -16.21 2.24 17.10
C ASP A 134 -17.63 2.71 16.76
N PHE A 135 -18.39 1.90 16.02
CA PHE A 135 -19.73 2.24 15.50
C PHE A 135 -19.82 3.66 14.89
N GLY A 136 -18.79 4.07 14.13
CA GLY A 136 -18.76 5.37 13.46
C GLY A 136 -18.39 6.55 14.36
N SER A 137 -18.07 6.33 15.62
CA SER A 137 -17.67 7.35 16.59
C SER A 137 -16.21 7.19 16.99
N GLU A 138 -15.48 8.30 17.10
CA GLU A 138 -14.12 8.28 17.65
C GLU A 138 -14.18 7.97 19.16
N ILE A 139 -13.54 6.88 19.59
CA ILE A 139 -13.47 6.49 21.00
C ILE A 139 -12.13 6.81 21.65
N ALA A 140 -11.06 6.89 20.85
CA ALA A 140 -9.73 7.27 21.31
C ALA A 140 -8.88 7.78 20.14
N ARG A 141 -7.82 8.53 20.45
CA ARG A 141 -6.74 8.87 19.54
C ARG A 141 -5.45 9.14 20.31
N GLY A 142 -4.32 8.93 19.68
CA GLY A 142 -3.01 9.16 20.31
C GLY A 142 -1.90 8.33 19.66
N VAL A 143 -0.75 8.32 20.30
CA VAL A 143 0.34 7.41 19.93
C VAL A 143 0.02 5.98 20.33
N PRO A 144 0.62 4.95 19.73
CA PRO A 144 0.30 3.56 20.02
C PRO A 144 0.26 3.19 21.51
N LYS A 145 1.20 3.68 22.30
CA LYS A 145 1.24 3.43 23.76
C LYS A 145 0.01 3.95 24.51
N GLU A 146 -0.48 5.12 24.13
CA GLU A 146 -1.66 5.73 24.78
C GLU A 146 -2.91 4.98 24.40
N VAL A 147 -3.06 4.63 23.11
CA VAL A 147 -4.20 3.89 22.59
C VAL A 147 -4.28 2.49 23.21
N GLN A 148 -3.15 1.79 23.34
CA GLN A 148 -3.09 0.45 23.91
C GLN A 148 -3.50 0.41 25.39
N GLN A 149 -3.34 1.50 26.12
CA GLN A 149 -3.71 1.61 27.55
C GLN A 149 -5.10 2.20 27.76
N ASN A 150 -5.79 2.59 26.71
CA ASN A 150 -7.11 3.21 26.82
C ASN A 150 -8.18 2.16 27.12
N LYS A 151 -8.86 2.30 28.26
CA LYS A 151 -9.91 1.36 28.70
C LYS A 151 -11.00 1.15 27.65
N ARG A 152 -11.48 2.20 27.00
CA ARG A 152 -12.51 2.10 25.96
C ARG A 152 -12.07 1.28 24.76
N VAL A 153 -10.78 1.38 24.37
CA VAL A 153 -10.20 0.59 23.29
C VAL A 153 -10.08 -0.87 23.70
N ILE A 154 -9.65 -1.14 24.94
CA ILE A 154 -9.54 -2.49 25.50
C ILE A 154 -10.92 -3.16 25.51
N GLU A 155 -11.95 -2.48 25.99
CA GLU A 155 -13.33 -2.98 26.02
C GLU A 155 -13.87 -3.26 24.60
N ALA A 156 -13.65 -2.34 23.65
CA ALA A 156 -14.18 -2.48 22.30
C ALA A 156 -13.50 -3.57 21.46
N TYR A 157 -12.20 -3.76 21.63
CA TYR A 157 -11.40 -4.63 20.75
C TYR A 157 -10.84 -5.88 21.41
N LEU A 158 -10.67 -5.91 22.74
CA LEU A 158 -10.11 -7.04 23.48
C LEU A 158 -11.16 -7.81 24.29
N GLY A 159 -12.41 -7.34 24.28
CA GLY A 159 -13.54 -8.08 24.86
C GLY A 159 -13.46 -8.31 26.37
N VAL A 160 -12.71 -7.47 27.09
CA VAL A 160 -12.71 -7.53 28.58
C VAL A 160 -13.86 -6.69 29.08
N THR A 161 -15.05 -7.30 29.11
CA THR A 161 -16.11 -6.78 29.96
C THR A 161 -15.65 -6.94 31.42
N GLU A 162 -15.51 -5.84 32.15
CA GLU A 162 -15.52 -5.90 33.62
C GLU A 162 -16.93 -6.35 34.03
N ASP A 163 -17.15 -7.69 34.09
CA ASP A 163 -18.20 -8.28 34.87
C ASP A 163 -17.70 -8.33 36.33
N ALA A 164 -18.12 -7.38 37.13
CA ALA A 164 -18.35 -7.51 38.56
C ALA A 164 -19.02 -6.24 39.13
#